data_67e1d8e8db76c95d0dcdba58dc89a430
#
_entry.id   67e1d8e8db76c95d0dcdba58dc89a430
#
_cell.length_a   1.000
_cell.length_b   1.000
_cell.length_c   1.000
_cell.angle_alpha   90.00
_cell.angle_beta   90.00
_cell.angle_gamma   90.00
#
_symmetry.space_group_name_H-M   'P 1'
#
loop_
_entity.id
_entity.type
_entity.pdbx_description
1 polymer ?
#
loop_
_entity_poly.entity_id
_entity_poly.type
_entity_poly.pdbx_seq_one_letter_code
_entity_poly.pdbx_strand_id
1 'polypeptide(L)'
;MKEVQDHYFKLAKEEGYRARSAYKLLEIDERFRILRPGSRVLDLGACPGSWTQVAARRVGDRGTVVGIDLKPIDRRGLGPNVHVMQGDVHALVREDLPDAMQGRLFDAVVSDMGPDTSGVPMADSARSVQLCHAMLDRLPFLLRTGGHAAMKVYEGADYPELLRRAQAMFDESRGFKPKASRAESVEMFIVCRGYRGPAKETEQPRDPSLPKGKPSAGWGSSK
;
A
#
# COMPACT_ATOMS: atom_id res chain seq x y z
N MET A 1 25.11 -18.17 2.26
CA MET A 1 24.02 -17.25 2.68
C MET A 1 24.40 -15.78 2.75
N LYS A 2 25.58 -15.41 3.24
CA LYS A 2 26.15 -14.04 3.07
C LYS A 2 26.22 -13.63 1.59
N GLU A 3 26.56 -14.53 0.69
CA GLU A 3 26.74 -14.26 -0.74
C GLU A 3 25.50 -13.69 -1.46
N VAL A 4 24.30 -14.19 -1.16
CA VAL A 4 23.05 -13.67 -1.78
C VAL A 4 22.75 -12.25 -1.32
N GLN A 5 23.01 -11.94 -0.03
CA GLN A 5 22.84 -10.58 0.50
C GLN A 5 23.84 -9.62 -0.12
N ASP A 6 25.10 -10.07 -0.24
CA ASP A 6 26.17 -9.27 -0.86
C ASP A 6 25.90 -9.06 -2.35
N HIS A 7 25.30 -10.05 -3.01
CA HIS A 7 24.90 -9.91 -4.43
C HIS A 7 23.88 -8.79 -4.63
N TYR A 8 22.72 -8.87 -3.98
CA TYR A 8 21.67 -7.84 -4.15
C TYR A 8 22.09 -6.45 -3.60
N PHE A 9 22.97 -6.41 -2.61
CA PHE A 9 23.51 -5.14 -2.12
C PHE A 9 24.44 -4.48 -3.16
N LYS A 10 25.35 -5.25 -3.74
CA LYS A 10 26.25 -4.77 -4.81
C LYS A 10 25.45 -4.35 -6.03
N LEU A 11 24.52 -5.19 -6.48
CA LEU A 11 23.66 -4.92 -7.62
C LEU A 11 22.82 -3.64 -7.42
N ALA A 12 22.26 -3.43 -6.21
CA ALA A 12 21.51 -2.21 -5.91
C ALA A 12 22.39 -0.95 -6.06
N LYS A 13 23.64 -1.03 -5.61
CA LYS A 13 24.59 0.08 -5.74
C LYS A 13 24.97 0.34 -7.22
N GLU A 14 25.19 -0.71 -7.99
CA GLU A 14 25.53 -0.64 -9.41
C GLU A 14 24.36 -0.06 -10.23
N GLU A 15 23.12 -0.47 -9.94
CA GLU A 15 21.92 0.01 -10.64
C GLU A 15 21.35 1.32 -10.07
N GLY A 16 21.99 1.89 -9.04
CA GLY A 16 21.59 3.16 -8.42
C GLY A 16 20.34 3.10 -7.57
N TYR A 17 19.98 1.92 -7.04
CA TYR A 17 18.93 1.80 -6.05
C TYR A 17 19.44 2.14 -4.64
N ARG A 18 18.59 2.78 -3.86
CA ARG A 18 18.92 3.22 -2.49
C ARG A 18 19.05 2.06 -1.51
N ALA A 19 18.38 0.96 -1.78
CA ALA A 19 18.47 -0.25 -0.96
C ALA A 19 18.17 -1.50 -1.80
N ARG A 20 18.71 -2.64 -1.35
CA ARG A 20 18.46 -3.94 -1.98
C ARG A 20 16.98 -4.37 -1.96
N SER A 21 16.15 -3.75 -1.10
CA SER A 21 14.70 -4.04 -1.07
C SER A 21 13.99 -3.69 -2.39
N ALA A 22 14.61 -2.88 -3.28
CA ALA A 22 14.14 -2.64 -4.64
C ALA A 22 13.83 -3.95 -5.39
N TYR A 23 14.68 -4.97 -5.24
CA TYR A 23 14.52 -6.26 -5.94
C TYR A 23 13.30 -7.05 -5.48
N LYS A 24 12.83 -6.84 -4.25
CA LYS A 24 11.58 -7.45 -3.79
C LYS A 24 10.39 -6.93 -4.61
N LEU A 25 10.29 -5.61 -4.80
CA LEU A 25 9.22 -5.02 -5.61
C LEU A 25 9.37 -5.37 -7.09
N LEU A 26 10.61 -5.42 -7.61
CA LEU A 26 10.86 -5.86 -8.98
C LEU A 26 10.34 -7.29 -9.22
N GLU A 27 10.67 -8.24 -8.34
CA GLU A 27 10.19 -9.62 -8.45
C GLU A 27 8.66 -9.73 -8.30
N ILE A 28 8.07 -8.96 -7.38
CA ILE A 28 6.61 -8.87 -7.22
C ILE A 28 5.99 -8.37 -8.52
N ASP A 29 6.50 -7.27 -9.08
CA ASP A 29 5.94 -6.67 -10.28
C ASP A 29 6.15 -7.54 -11.53
N GLU A 30 7.30 -8.18 -11.68
CA GLU A 30 7.55 -9.13 -12.78
C GLU A 30 6.55 -10.29 -12.79
N ARG A 31 6.21 -10.80 -11.60
CA ARG A 31 5.30 -11.93 -11.47
C ARG A 31 3.83 -11.53 -11.57
N PHE A 32 3.44 -10.44 -10.94
CA PHE A 32 2.03 -10.07 -10.73
C PHE A 32 1.56 -8.88 -11.57
N ARG A 33 2.51 -8.12 -12.15
CA ARG A 33 2.25 -6.96 -13.01
C ARG A 33 1.30 -5.94 -12.38
N ILE A 34 1.61 -5.55 -11.15
CA ILE A 34 0.81 -4.60 -10.37
C ILE A 34 1.11 -3.13 -10.71
N LEU A 35 2.27 -2.86 -11.31
CA LEU A 35 2.69 -1.53 -11.75
C LEU A 35 2.58 -1.45 -13.28
N ARG A 36 1.94 -0.40 -13.79
CA ARG A 36 1.76 -0.20 -15.22
C ARG A 36 2.23 1.18 -15.65
N PRO A 37 2.72 1.37 -16.89
CA PRO A 37 3.02 2.69 -17.41
C PRO A 37 1.82 3.65 -17.27
N GLY A 38 2.08 4.87 -16.79
CA GLY A 38 1.05 5.88 -16.55
C GLY A 38 0.24 5.71 -15.24
N SER A 39 0.50 4.67 -14.45
CA SER A 39 -0.19 4.44 -13.17
C SER A 39 0.17 5.47 -12.11
N ARG A 40 -0.74 5.67 -11.18
CA ARG A 40 -0.54 6.39 -9.92
C ARG A 40 -0.30 5.38 -8.82
N VAL A 41 0.83 5.50 -8.14
CA VAL A 41 1.29 4.54 -7.13
C VAL A 41 1.50 5.23 -5.80
N LEU A 42 1.00 4.63 -4.73
CA LEU A 42 1.31 5.00 -3.35
C LEU A 42 2.29 3.98 -2.78
N ASP A 43 3.40 4.47 -2.21
CA ASP A 43 4.43 3.69 -1.53
C ASP A 43 4.40 4.04 -0.04
N LEU A 44 3.95 3.11 0.79
CA LEU A 44 3.85 3.24 2.25
C LEU A 44 5.07 2.60 2.93
N GLY A 45 5.72 3.35 3.83
CA GLY A 45 7.01 2.95 4.39
C GLY A 45 8.14 3.14 3.37
N ALA A 46 8.09 4.25 2.66
CA ALA A 46 8.89 4.48 1.47
C ALA A 46 10.39 4.71 1.77
N CYS A 47 10.79 5.11 2.99
CA CYS A 47 12.19 5.37 3.33
C CYS A 47 13.04 4.08 3.20
N PRO A 48 14.19 4.15 2.53
CA PRO A 48 14.92 5.30 1.99
C PRO A 48 14.52 5.71 0.54
N GLY A 49 13.50 5.11 -0.07
CA GLY A 49 13.01 5.44 -1.41
C GLY A 49 13.31 4.40 -2.49
N SER A 50 13.72 3.18 -2.13
CA SER A 50 14.06 2.15 -3.12
C SER A 50 12.83 1.62 -3.85
N TRP A 51 11.71 1.42 -3.17
CA TRP A 51 10.45 1.03 -3.80
C TRP A 51 9.86 2.17 -4.62
N THR A 52 9.94 3.40 -4.11
CA THR A 52 9.61 4.63 -4.84
C THR A 52 10.37 4.73 -6.17
N GLN A 53 11.70 4.43 -6.18
CA GLN A 53 12.50 4.40 -7.41
C GLN A 53 11.99 3.35 -8.41
N VAL A 54 11.72 2.13 -7.94
CA VAL A 54 11.16 1.06 -8.79
C VAL A 54 9.81 1.47 -9.37
N ALA A 55 8.91 1.97 -8.53
CA ALA A 55 7.59 2.42 -8.96
C ALA A 55 7.71 3.54 -10.02
N ALA A 56 8.54 4.55 -9.77
CA ALA A 56 8.75 5.67 -10.71
C ALA A 56 9.27 5.20 -12.07
N ARG A 57 10.23 4.27 -12.09
CA ARG A 57 10.76 3.68 -13.34
C ARG A 57 9.69 2.89 -14.10
N ARG A 58 8.83 2.13 -13.38
CA ARG A 58 7.77 1.30 -13.98
C ARG A 58 6.63 2.13 -14.56
N VAL A 59 6.21 3.18 -13.85
CA VAL A 59 5.09 4.02 -14.32
C VAL A 59 5.52 5.05 -15.38
N GLY A 60 6.80 5.41 -15.41
CA GLY A 60 7.35 6.38 -16.37
C GLY A 60 6.80 7.79 -16.16
N ASP A 61 7.15 8.72 -17.07
CA ASP A 61 6.90 10.15 -16.93
C ASP A 61 5.41 10.53 -16.91
N ARG A 62 4.53 9.68 -17.43
CA ARG A 62 3.08 9.88 -17.41
C ARG A 62 2.41 9.36 -16.14
N GLY A 63 3.14 8.62 -15.31
CA GLY A 63 2.67 8.13 -14.02
C GLY A 63 2.98 9.11 -12.89
N THR A 64 2.44 8.83 -11.72
CA THR A 64 2.70 9.59 -10.48
C THR A 64 3.02 8.62 -9.36
N VAL A 65 4.05 8.90 -8.57
CA VAL A 65 4.38 8.13 -7.38
C VAL A 65 4.34 9.04 -6.16
N VAL A 66 3.65 8.61 -5.12
CA VAL A 66 3.65 9.28 -3.81
C VAL A 66 4.28 8.32 -2.81
N GLY A 67 5.40 8.71 -2.20
CA GLY A 67 6.06 7.96 -1.14
C GLY A 67 5.79 8.60 0.22
N ILE A 68 5.34 7.81 1.20
CA ILE A 68 5.04 8.27 2.57
C ILE A 68 5.81 7.42 3.58
N ASP A 69 6.45 8.07 4.55
CA ASP A 69 7.15 7.41 5.65
C ASP A 69 7.11 8.30 6.90
N LEU A 70 7.24 7.69 8.08
CA LEU A 70 7.46 8.41 9.34
C LEU A 70 8.80 9.17 9.34
N LYS A 71 9.79 8.66 8.60
CA LYS A 71 11.11 9.26 8.43
C LYS A 71 11.12 10.14 7.17
N PRO A 72 11.88 11.23 7.17
CA PRO A 72 12.03 12.05 5.97
C PRO A 72 12.69 11.25 4.84
N ILE A 73 12.18 11.43 3.63
CA ILE A 73 12.69 10.77 2.42
C ILE A 73 13.49 11.81 1.63
N ASP A 74 14.75 11.51 1.34
CA ASP A 74 15.56 12.36 0.49
C ASP A 74 15.03 12.35 -0.95
N ARG A 75 14.69 13.52 -1.49
CA ARG A 75 14.15 13.63 -2.86
C ARG A 75 15.22 13.60 -3.96
N ARG A 76 16.47 13.73 -3.63
CA ARG A 76 17.57 13.76 -4.64
C ARG A 76 17.60 12.47 -5.44
N GLY A 77 17.66 12.57 -6.78
CA GLY A 77 17.69 11.42 -7.69
C GLY A 77 16.36 10.69 -7.86
N LEU A 78 15.25 11.19 -7.30
CA LEU A 78 13.90 10.78 -7.66
C LEU A 78 13.39 11.68 -8.80
N GLY A 79 12.63 11.10 -9.73
CA GLY A 79 12.09 11.80 -10.89
C GLY A 79 11.09 12.93 -10.55
N PRO A 80 10.74 13.80 -11.51
CA PRO A 80 9.80 14.88 -11.32
C PRO A 80 8.38 14.39 -11.01
N ASN A 81 8.04 13.18 -11.42
CA ASN A 81 6.77 12.50 -11.19
C ASN A 81 6.66 11.86 -9.79
N VAL A 82 7.65 12.08 -8.92
CA VAL A 82 7.69 11.53 -7.55
C VAL A 82 7.41 12.65 -6.54
N HIS A 83 6.47 12.41 -5.65
CA HIS A 83 6.18 13.23 -4.48
C HIS A 83 6.53 12.45 -3.22
N VAL A 84 7.17 13.10 -2.25
CA VAL A 84 7.51 12.47 -0.97
C VAL A 84 6.90 13.26 0.16
N MET A 85 6.36 12.55 1.13
CA MET A 85 5.68 13.10 2.29
C MET A 85 6.19 12.42 3.56
N GLN A 86 6.21 13.18 4.64
CA GLN A 86 6.41 12.61 5.97
C GLN A 86 5.04 12.49 6.65
N GLY A 87 4.69 11.29 7.08
CA GLY A 87 3.37 11.02 7.68
C GLY A 87 3.22 9.60 8.19
N ASP A 88 2.18 9.40 8.99
CA ASP A 88 1.78 8.11 9.55
C ASP A 88 0.62 7.53 8.75
N VAL A 89 0.74 6.26 8.35
CA VAL A 89 -0.34 5.55 7.66
C VAL A 89 -1.63 5.51 8.50
N HIS A 90 -1.53 5.46 9.81
CA HIS A 90 -2.70 5.45 10.71
C HIS A 90 -3.47 6.78 10.72
N ALA A 91 -2.82 7.90 10.42
CA ALA A 91 -3.41 9.23 10.38
C ALA A 91 -3.69 9.72 8.96
N LEU A 92 -3.20 9.02 7.93
CA LEU A 92 -3.29 9.44 6.54
C LEU A 92 -4.74 9.63 6.11
N VAL A 93 -5.04 10.84 5.63
CA VAL A 93 -6.31 11.19 5.01
C VAL A 93 -6.07 11.68 3.58
N ARG A 94 -7.14 11.76 2.80
CA ARG A 94 -7.05 12.11 1.38
C ARG A 94 -6.56 13.55 1.15
N GLU A 95 -6.88 14.41 2.06
CA GLU A 95 -6.55 15.84 2.06
C GLU A 95 -5.05 16.08 2.22
N ASP A 96 -4.33 15.13 2.81
CA ASP A 96 -2.87 15.20 2.96
C ASP A 96 -2.13 14.95 1.65
N LEU A 97 -2.80 14.33 0.66
CA LEU A 97 -2.16 13.94 -0.59
C LEU A 97 -1.76 15.17 -1.44
N PRO A 98 -0.65 15.10 -2.21
CA PRO A 98 -0.22 16.19 -3.07
C PRO A 98 -1.30 16.60 -4.09
N ASP A 99 -1.25 17.85 -4.53
CA ASP A 99 -2.15 18.41 -5.55
C ASP A 99 -2.24 17.54 -6.83
N ALA A 100 -1.14 16.90 -7.22
CA ALA A 100 -1.10 15.96 -8.33
C ALA A 100 -2.09 14.77 -8.17
N MET A 101 -2.54 14.51 -6.94
CA MET A 101 -3.49 13.44 -6.60
C MET A 101 -4.90 13.95 -6.31
N GLN A 102 -5.13 15.27 -6.31
CA GLN A 102 -6.45 15.84 -6.00
C GLN A 102 -7.56 15.22 -6.86
N GLY A 103 -8.60 14.73 -6.20
CA GLY A 103 -9.74 14.10 -6.88
C GLY A 103 -9.46 12.74 -7.51
N ARG A 104 -8.23 12.19 -7.42
CA ARG A 104 -7.82 10.93 -8.07
C ARG A 104 -7.52 9.85 -7.04
N LEU A 105 -7.75 8.60 -7.42
CA LEU A 105 -7.37 7.42 -6.65
C LEU A 105 -6.12 6.79 -7.25
N PHE A 106 -5.39 6.04 -6.44
CA PHE A 106 -4.24 5.27 -6.88
C PHE A 106 -4.65 4.04 -7.68
N ASP A 107 -3.80 3.65 -8.62
CA ASP A 107 -3.93 2.41 -9.39
C ASP A 107 -3.28 1.24 -8.64
N ALA A 108 -2.26 1.54 -7.83
CA ALA A 108 -1.61 0.56 -6.96
C ALA A 108 -1.18 1.20 -5.63
N VAL A 109 -1.25 0.42 -4.55
CA VAL A 109 -0.68 0.75 -3.24
C VAL A 109 0.30 -0.34 -2.86
N VAL A 110 1.55 0.05 -2.62
CA VAL A 110 2.61 -0.88 -2.21
C VAL A 110 3.15 -0.49 -0.84
N SER A 111 3.62 -1.47 -0.06
CA SER A 111 4.11 -1.23 1.30
C SER A 111 5.25 -2.17 1.66
N ASP A 112 6.40 -1.58 1.98
CA ASP A 112 7.53 -2.27 2.64
C ASP A 112 7.62 -1.87 4.13
N MET A 113 6.52 -1.39 4.73
CA MET A 113 6.47 -1.06 6.16
C MET A 113 6.86 -2.25 7.01
N GLY A 114 7.57 -1.99 8.08
CA GLY A 114 7.89 -2.96 9.11
C GLY A 114 7.91 -2.31 10.47
N PRO A 115 7.52 -3.02 11.53
CA PRO A 115 7.63 -2.50 12.88
C PRO A 115 9.10 -2.37 13.29
N ASP A 116 9.37 -1.51 14.25
CA ASP A 116 10.61 -1.57 15.00
C ASP A 116 10.65 -2.90 15.74
N THR A 117 11.64 -3.74 15.39
CA THR A 117 11.73 -5.10 15.94
C THR A 117 12.17 -5.10 17.40
N SER A 118 11.41 -5.79 18.24
CA SER A 118 11.73 -5.97 19.67
C SER A 118 12.63 -7.17 19.92
N GLY A 119 12.81 -8.04 18.90
CA GLY A 119 13.47 -9.33 19.05
C GLY A 119 12.55 -10.43 19.58
N VAL A 120 11.29 -10.14 19.86
CA VAL A 120 10.25 -11.12 20.22
C VAL A 120 9.42 -11.44 18.99
N PRO A 121 9.62 -12.59 18.31
CA PRO A 121 9.05 -12.89 16.99
C PRO A 121 7.52 -12.75 16.95
N MET A 122 6.82 -13.21 17.98
CA MET A 122 5.36 -13.14 18.05
C MET A 122 4.86 -11.69 18.13
N ALA A 123 5.51 -10.83 18.93
CA ALA A 123 5.14 -9.43 19.04
C ALA A 123 5.47 -8.65 17.77
N ASP A 124 6.59 -8.96 17.11
CA ASP A 124 7.00 -8.32 15.86
C ASP A 124 6.07 -8.72 14.72
N SER A 125 5.64 -10.00 14.65
CA SER A 125 4.62 -10.47 13.69
C SER A 125 3.28 -9.77 13.90
N ALA A 126 2.77 -9.73 15.13
CA ALA A 126 1.49 -9.05 15.43
C ALA A 126 1.50 -7.57 15.04
N ARG A 127 2.60 -6.84 15.35
CA ARG A 127 2.76 -5.44 14.93
C ARG A 127 2.83 -5.27 13.41
N SER A 128 3.50 -6.18 12.71
CA SER A 128 3.54 -6.19 11.24
C SER A 128 2.14 -6.38 10.65
N VAL A 129 1.33 -7.29 11.21
CA VAL A 129 -0.06 -7.51 10.81
C VAL A 129 -0.91 -6.26 11.04
N GLN A 130 -0.72 -5.54 12.16
CA GLN A 130 -1.41 -4.28 12.43
C GLN A 130 -1.12 -3.20 11.37
N LEU A 131 0.13 -3.06 10.92
CA LEU A 131 0.49 -2.15 9.83
C LEU A 131 -0.22 -2.52 8.51
N CYS A 132 -0.33 -3.82 8.22
CA CYS A 132 -1.09 -4.29 7.07
C CYS A 132 -2.59 -3.97 7.19
N HIS A 133 -3.17 -4.13 8.36
CA HIS A 133 -4.56 -3.75 8.63
C HIS A 133 -4.76 -2.25 8.45
N ALA A 134 -3.86 -1.41 8.97
CA ALA A 134 -3.91 0.05 8.78
C ALA A 134 -3.90 0.42 7.29
N MET A 135 -3.04 -0.22 6.48
CA MET A 135 -3.06 -0.04 5.03
C MET A 135 -4.41 -0.44 4.42
N LEU A 136 -4.93 -1.64 4.74
CA LEU A 136 -6.21 -2.13 4.20
C LEU A 136 -7.39 -1.22 4.56
N ASP A 137 -7.39 -0.63 5.77
CA ASP A 137 -8.41 0.33 6.22
C ASP A 137 -8.42 1.62 5.39
N ARG A 138 -7.29 1.99 4.78
CA ARG A 138 -7.16 3.19 3.97
C ARG A 138 -7.52 2.98 2.49
N LEU A 139 -7.53 1.74 2.00
CA LEU A 139 -7.82 1.45 0.59
C LEU A 139 -9.16 1.99 0.08
N PRO A 140 -10.26 2.01 0.87
CA PRO A 140 -11.55 2.52 0.38
C PRO A 140 -11.51 3.95 -0.15
N PHE A 141 -10.63 4.80 0.38
CA PHE A 141 -10.47 6.18 -0.08
C PHE A 141 -9.17 6.46 -0.85
N LEU A 142 -8.26 5.50 -0.92
CA LEU A 142 -6.99 5.63 -1.64
C LEU A 142 -6.96 4.87 -2.97
N LEU A 143 -7.49 3.64 -3.01
CA LEU A 143 -7.33 2.73 -4.14
C LEU A 143 -8.60 2.68 -5.00
N ARG A 144 -8.46 2.82 -6.32
CA ARG A 144 -9.59 2.66 -7.23
C ARG A 144 -10.04 1.21 -7.33
N THR A 145 -11.31 0.99 -7.66
CA THR A 145 -11.81 -0.33 -8.05
C THR A 145 -10.98 -0.89 -9.23
N GLY A 146 -10.64 -2.17 -9.15
CA GLY A 146 -9.73 -2.84 -10.08
C GLY A 146 -8.24 -2.55 -9.84
N GLY A 147 -7.91 -1.75 -8.83
CA GLY A 147 -6.52 -1.46 -8.42
C GLY A 147 -5.82 -2.65 -7.78
N HIS A 148 -4.54 -2.50 -7.49
CA HIS A 148 -3.68 -3.57 -6.98
C HIS A 148 -3.00 -3.15 -5.67
N ALA A 149 -2.60 -4.14 -4.86
CA ALA A 149 -1.84 -3.87 -3.64
C ALA A 149 -0.74 -4.91 -3.42
N ALA A 150 0.34 -4.50 -2.75
CA ALA A 150 1.34 -5.42 -2.22
C ALA A 150 1.79 -4.91 -0.84
N MET A 151 1.82 -5.77 0.16
CA MET A 151 2.20 -5.39 1.52
C MET A 151 3.10 -6.44 2.14
N LYS A 152 4.17 -5.96 2.80
CA LYS A 152 5.04 -6.80 3.60
C LYS A 152 4.36 -7.17 4.90
N VAL A 153 4.53 -8.43 5.30
CA VAL A 153 4.07 -8.96 6.57
C VAL A 153 5.09 -9.95 7.12
N TYR A 154 5.22 -10.03 8.44
CA TYR A 154 5.97 -11.10 9.09
C TYR A 154 5.03 -12.27 9.35
N GLU A 155 5.40 -13.45 8.83
CA GLU A 155 4.62 -14.68 8.99
C GLU A 155 4.49 -15.03 10.47
N GLY A 156 3.27 -15.35 10.90
CA GLY A 156 2.92 -15.68 12.27
C GLY A 156 1.47 -16.09 12.41
N ALA A 157 1.00 -16.19 13.65
CA ALA A 157 -0.34 -16.70 13.96
C ALA A 157 -1.49 -15.93 13.26
N ASP A 158 -1.34 -14.62 13.14
CA ASP A 158 -2.41 -13.73 12.60
C ASP A 158 -2.36 -13.59 11.06
N TYR A 159 -1.30 -14.14 10.40
CA TYR A 159 -1.15 -14.07 8.96
C TYR A 159 -2.32 -14.69 8.18
N PRO A 160 -2.91 -15.87 8.56
CA PRO A 160 -4.03 -16.44 7.83
C PRO A 160 -5.29 -15.56 7.89
N GLU A 161 -5.52 -14.84 8.97
CA GLU A 161 -6.66 -13.92 9.11
C GLU A 161 -6.47 -12.69 8.22
N LEU A 162 -5.28 -12.10 8.23
CA LEU A 162 -4.93 -10.99 7.34
C LEU A 162 -5.10 -11.38 5.87
N LEU A 163 -4.62 -12.57 5.48
CA LEU A 163 -4.78 -13.05 4.10
C LEU A 163 -6.24 -13.23 3.72
N ARG A 164 -7.06 -13.81 4.61
CA ARG A 164 -8.52 -13.92 4.39
C ARG A 164 -9.18 -12.55 4.23
N ARG A 165 -8.80 -11.56 5.04
CA ARG A 165 -9.28 -10.18 4.90
C ARG A 165 -8.94 -9.61 3.52
N ALA A 166 -7.69 -9.76 3.07
CA ALA A 166 -7.28 -9.32 1.74
C ALA A 166 -8.05 -10.04 0.63
N GLN A 167 -8.28 -11.34 0.75
CA GLN A 167 -9.08 -12.12 -0.20
C GLN A 167 -10.54 -11.66 -0.28
N ALA A 168 -11.11 -11.17 0.82
CA ALA A 168 -12.45 -10.58 0.81
C ALA A 168 -12.52 -9.24 0.05
N MET A 169 -11.41 -8.49 0.00
CA MET A 169 -11.36 -7.16 -0.61
C MET A 169 -10.92 -7.16 -2.08
N PHE A 170 -10.27 -8.22 -2.55
CA PHE A 170 -9.68 -8.31 -3.89
C PHE A 170 -10.15 -9.56 -4.64
N ASP A 171 -10.06 -9.54 -5.96
CA ASP A 171 -10.37 -10.69 -6.80
C ASP A 171 -9.35 -11.82 -6.61
N GLU A 172 -8.10 -11.46 -6.41
CA GLU A 172 -7.00 -12.37 -6.16
C GLU A 172 -6.09 -11.82 -5.07
N SER A 173 -5.81 -12.63 -4.04
CA SER A 173 -4.81 -12.32 -3.02
C SER A 173 -4.04 -13.58 -2.65
N ARG A 174 -2.72 -13.48 -2.65
CA ARG A 174 -1.86 -14.61 -2.30
C ARG A 174 -0.56 -14.18 -1.61
N GLY A 175 -0.02 -15.07 -0.80
CA GLY A 175 1.32 -14.94 -0.24
C GLY A 175 2.40 -15.13 -1.31
N PHE A 176 3.48 -14.37 -1.20
CA PHE A 176 4.66 -14.46 -2.05
C PHE A 176 5.92 -14.14 -1.26
N LYS A 177 6.96 -14.95 -1.41
CA LYS A 177 8.28 -14.71 -0.84
C LYS A 177 9.27 -14.45 -1.96
N PRO A 178 9.71 -13.19 -2.17
CA PRO A 178 10.74 -12.85 -3.16
C PRO A 178 12.07 -13.58 -2.86
N LYS A 179 12.82 -13.93 -3.90
CA LYS A 179 14.18 -14.50 -3.76
C LYS A 179 15.15 -13.50 -3.13
N ALA A 180 14.90 -12.19 -3.33
CA ALA A 180 15.66 -11.12 -2.70
C ALA A 180 15.42 -11.01 -1.18
N SER A 181 14.38 -11.65 -0.63
CA SER A 181 14.22 -11.81 0.82
C SER A 181 15.24 -12.81 1.37
N ARG A 182 15.64 -12.63 2.63
CA ARG A 182 16.54 -13.58 3.29
C ARG A 182 15.83 -14.92 3.48
N ALA A 183 16.53 -16.02 3.28
CA ALA A 183 15.94 -17.36 3.42
C ALA A 183 15.36 -17.59 4.83
N GLU A 184 16.08 -17.13 5.86
CA GLU A 184 15.69 -17.26 7.27
C GLU A 184 14.68 -16.20 7.73
N SER A 185 14.39 -15.20 6.89
CA SER A 185 13.45 -14.14 7.26
C SER A 185 12.02 -14.69 7.27
N VAL A 186 11.30 -14.36 8.31
CA VAL A 186 9.84 -14.56 8.40
C VAL A 186 9.04 -13.61 7.49
N GLU A 187 9.75 -12.79 6.72
CA GLU A 187 9.16 -11.80 5.81
C GLU A 187 8.48 -12.48 4.64
N MET A 188 7.22 -12.15 4.46
CA MET A 188 6.36 -12.51 3.34
C MET A 188 5.73 -11.26 2.74
N PHE A 189 5.18 -11.39 1.55
CA PHE A 189 4.34 -10.35 0.94
C PHE A 189 2.97 -10.91 0.63
N ILE A 190 1.91 -10.16 0.91
CA ILE A 190 0.59 -10.43 0.38
C ILE A 190 0.43 -9.54 -0.85
N VAL A 191 0.23 -10.16 -2.00
CA VAL A 191 0.02 -9.48 -3.28
C VAL A 191 -1.43 -9.66 -3.69
N CYS A 192 -2.09 -8.52 -3.97
CA CYS A 192 -3.53 -8.41 -4.21
C CYS A 192 -3.81 -7.77 -5.57
N ARG A 193 -4.74 -8.33 -6.34
CA ARG A 193 -5.13 -7.84 -7.65
C ARG A 193 -6.64 -7.67 -7.74
N GLY A 194 -7.08 -6.59 -8.40
CA GLY A 194 -8.49 -6.35 -8.63
C GLY A 194 -9.22 -5.97 -7.35
N TYR A 195 -8.95 -4.78 -6.79
CA TYR A 195 -9.69 -4.28 -5.64
C TYR A 195 -11.16 -4.13 -5.99
N ARG A 196 -12.05 -4.72 -5.18
CA ARG A 196 -13.50 -4.73 -5.43
C ARG A 196 -14.18 -3.41 -5.11
N GLY A 197 -13.47 -2.46 -4.52
CA GLY A 197 -14.02 -1.21 -4.01
C GLY A 197 -14.44 -1.33 -2.54
N PRO A 198 -14.89 -0.21 -1.93
CA PRO A 198 -15.47 -0.23 -0.60
C PRO A 198 -16.68 -1.16 -0.59
N ALA A 199 -16.87 -1.88 0.52
CA ALA A 199 -18.08 -2.66 0.71
C ALA A 199 -19.28 -1.74 0.47
N LYS A 200 -20.22 -2.16 -0.39
CA LYS A 200 -21.48 -1.44 -0.49
C LYS A 200 -22.08 -1.44 0.90
N GLU A 201 -22.39 -0.25 1.43
CA GLU A 201 -23.25 -0.18 2.62
C GLU A 201 -24.48 -1.02 2.29
N THR A 202 -24.59 -2.18 2.93
CA THR A 202 -25.85 -2.90 2.93
C THR A 202 -26.82 -1.95 3.61
N GLU A 203 -27.77 -1.39 2.83
CA GLU A 203 -28.90 -0.70 3.43
C GLU A 203 -29.38 -1.61 4.56
N GLN A 204 -29.20 -1.16 5.80
CA GLN A 204 -29.81 -1.86 6.93
C GLN A 204 -31.28 -2.00 6.58
N PRO A 205 -31.88 -3.21 6.66
CA PRO A 205 -33.31 -3.38 6.42
C PRO A 205 -34.00 -2.30 7.27
N ARG A 206 -34.69 -1.36 6.61
CA ARG A 206 -35.44 -0.33 7.34
C ARG A 206 -36.37 -1.07 8.26
N ASP A 207 -36.26 -0.79 9.55
CA ASP A 207 -37.20 -1.30 10.55
C ASP A 207 -38.61 -0.88 10.09
N PRO A 208 -39.50 -1.83 9.72
CA PRO A 208 -40.83 -1.53 9.23
C PRO A 208 -41.70 -0.87 10.28
N SER A 209 -41.27 -0.84 11.58
CA SER A 209 -41.97 -0.21 12.69
C SER A 209 -41.69 1.30 12.82
N LEU A 210 -40.74 1.88 12.09
CA LEU A 210 -40.44 3.32 12.16
C LEU A 210 -41.41 4.12 11.27
N PRO A 211 -42.09 5.15 11.79
CA PRO A 211 -43.02 5.94 11.02
C PRO A 211 -42.31 6.66 9.85
N LYS A 212 -42.91 6.62 8.67
CA LYS A 212 -42.45 7.35 7.47
C LYS A 212 -42.36 8.84 7.83
N GLY A 213 -41.15 9.38 7.89
CA GLY A 213 -40.91 10.81 8.09
C GLY A 213 -41.67 11.61 7.04
N LYS A 214 -42.52 12.54 7.49
CA LYS A 214 -43.21 13.49 6.61
C LYS A 214 -42.17 14.35 5.89
N PRO A 215 -42.34 14.67 4.59
CA PRO A 215 -41.46 15.61 3.92
C PRO A 215 -41.49 16.95 4.65
N SER A 216 -40.31 17.49 4.95
CA SER A 216 -40.15 18.81 5.54
C SER A 216 -40.77 19.85 4.60
N ALA A 217 -41.80 20.57 5.09
CA ALA A 217 -42.39 21.69 4.38
C ALA A 217 -41.33 22.75 4.11
N GLY A 218 -41.16 23.12 2.84
CA GLY A 218 -40.24 24.18 2.41
C GLY A 218 -40.58 25.49 3.12
N TRP A 219 -39.58 26.18 3.59
CA TRP A 219 -39.69 27.55 4.08
C TRP A 219 -39.87 28.47 2.88
N GLY A 220 -41.10 29.00 2.77
CA GLY A 220 -41.43 30.00 1.80
C GLY A 220 -40.68 31.30 2.09
N SER A 221 -40.05 31.84 1.04
CA SER A 221 -39.56 33.20 0.97
C SER A 221 -40.74 34.15 1.08
N SER A 222 -40.75 35.02 2.08
CA SER A 222 -41.62 36.16 2.11
C SER A 222 -40.80 37.44 1.96
N LYS A 223 -41.07 38.13 0.84
CA LYS A 223 -40.91 39.57 0.49
C LYS A 223 -39.82 40.37 1.21
#